data_8e462a805e26121a61979d5c32f5ad0f
#
_entry.id   8e462a805e26121a61979d5c32f5ad0f
#
_cell.length_a   1.000
_cell.length_b   1.000
_cell.length_c   1.000
_cell.angle_alpha   90.00
_cell.angle_beta   90.00
_cell.angle_gamma   90.00
#
_symmetry.space_group_name_H-M   'P 1'
#
loop_
_entity.id
_entity.type
_entity.pdbx_description
1 polymer ?
#
loop_
_entity_poly.entity_id
_entity_poly.type
_entity_poly.pdbx_seq_one_letter_code
_entity_poly.pdbx_strand_id
1 'polypeptide(L)'
;LCEAVIIIPMLAFIDFVRQLDENTGKLNQTIYITDSLNLEAVINRYLFKTKPTGDQYRTYKFGYTVDNPSYEYLRHKIFNEDGSPSIEETFYTLNLRNAKLYFYEQLKELYSESGMIGLQEVYKKFTKKFLFNEYVIKDEFDVFVAFETMNNRGKRLSDLELLKNRLIYLTTLYNDDKIDAAERKSLRDSI
;
A
#
# COMPACT_ATOMS: atom_id res chain seq x y z
N LEU A 1 -5.30 4.04 -3.17
CA LEU A 1 -4.32 3.72 -4.25
C LEU A 1 -2.99 4.47 -4.08
N CYS A 2 -3.03 5.76 -3.73
CA CYS A 2 -1.82 6.56 -3.55
C CYS A 2 -0.92 6.05 -2.39
N GLU A 3 -1.52 5.58 -1.31
CA GLU A 3 -0.78 5.06 -0.16
C GLU A 3 -0.01 3.78 -0.49
N ALA A 4 -0.63 2.85 -1.24
CA ALA A 4 0.04 1.62 -1.67
C ALA A 4 1.26 1.89 -2.58
N VAL A 5 1.19 2.90 -3.43
CA VAL A 5 2.29 3.30 -4.33
C VAL A 5 3.54 3.74 -3.57
N ILE A 6 3.38 4.29 -2.37
CA ILE A 6 4.52 4.73 -1.54
C ILE A 6 4.95 3.63 -0.58
N ILE A 7 4.00 2.92 0.00
CA ILE A 7 4.28 1.97 1.07
C ILE A 7 4.98 0.72 0.55
N ILE A 8 4.58 0.19 -0.61
CA ILE A 8 5.22 -1.01 -1.17
C ILE A 8 6.70 -0.76 -1.50
N PRO A 9 7.09 0.32 -2.21
CA PRO A 9 8.51 0.65 -2.39
C PRO A 9 9.26 0.92 -1.08
N MET A 10 8.60 1.55 -0.10
CA MET A 10 9.21 1.81 1.20
C MET A 10 9.44 0.52 2.00
N LEU A 11 8.52 -0.44 1.91
CA LEU A 11 8.69 -1.78 2.49
C LEU A 11 9.86 -2.52 1.85
N ALA A 12 9.93 -2.52 0.51
CA ALA A 12 11.04 -3.11 -0.21
C ALA A 12 12.38 -2.46 0.19
N PHE A 13 12.40 -1.13 0.36
CA PHE A 13 13.57 -0.39 0.84
C PHE A 13 13.97 -0.81 2.26
N ILE A 14 13.03 -0.92 3.19
CA ILE A 14 13.29 -1.32 4.57
C ILE A 14 13.82 -2.76 4.63
N ASP A 15 13.20 -3.67 3.89
CA ASP A 15 13.63 -5.07 3.86
C ASP A 15 15.03 -5.21 3.25
N PHE A 16 15.31 -4.46 2.18
CA PHE A 16 16.64 -4.45 1.56
C PHE A 16 17.72 -3.91 2.50
N VAL A 17 17.48 -2.77 3.15
CA VAL A 17 18.44 -2.19 4.11
C VAL A 17 18.64 -3.10 5.31
N ARG A 18 17.58 -3.76 5.80
CA ARG A 18 17.69 -4.74 6.90
C ARG A 18 18.58 -5.93 6.50
N GLN A 19 18.41 -6.45 5.30
CA GLN A 19 19.23 -7.55 4.80
C GLN A 19 20.69 -7.15 4.62
N LEU A 20 20.99 -5.92 4.23
CA LEU A 20 22.35 -5.39 4.19
C LEU A 20 22.98 -5.38 5.59
N ASP A 21 22.23 -5.00 6.63
CA ASP A 21 22.70 -4.98 8.02
C ASP A 21 23.01 -6.40 8.53
N GLU A 22 22.14 -7.35 8.27
CA GLU A 22 22.33 -8.76 8.60
C GLU A 22 23.56 -9.36 7.91
N ASN A 23 23.73 -9.11 6.62
CA ASN A 23 24.87 -9.62 5.83
C ASN A 23 26.21 -9.02 6.23
N THR A 24 26.23 -7.82 6.80
CA THR A 24 27.48 -7.19 7.28
C THR A 24 27.89 -7.63 8.67
N GLY A 25 27.13 -8.53 9.33
CA GLY A 25 27.39 -9.01 10.68
C GLY A 25 27.24 -7.95 11.75
N LYS A 26 26.67 -6.80 11.41
CA LYS A 26 26.41 -5.69 12.33
C LYS A 26 25.03 -5.83 12.98
N LEU A 27 24.65 -7.04 13.36
CA LEU A 27 23.48 -7.30 14.19
C LEU A 27 23.49 -6.34 15.38
N ASN A 28 22.55 -5.42 15.44
CA ASN A 28 22.39 -4.33 16.41
C ASN A 28 23.19 -3.04 16.15
N GLN A 29 23.88 -2.87 15.03
CA GLN A 29 24.34 -1.55 14.63
C GLN A 29 23.34 -0.92 13.70
N THR A 30 22.80 0.19 14.12
CA THR A 30 21.82 0.99 13.39
C THR A 30 22.42 1.45 12.06
N ILE A 31 21.95 0.91 10.93
CA ILE A 31 22.33 1.45 9.63
C ILE A 31 21.75 2.87 9.53
N TYR A 32 22.64 3.83 9.37
CA TYR A 32 22.25 5.21 9.09
C TYR A 32 21.97 5.38 7.60
N ILE A 33 20.72 5.68 7.28
CA ILE A 33 20.29 6.03 5.92
C ILE A 33 20.76 7.44 5.57
N THR A 34 20.87 8.30 6.58
CA THR A 34 21.55 9.61 6.55
C THR A 34 22.26 9.80 7.88
N ASP A 35 23.09 10.83 8.01
CA ASP A 35 23.88 11.13 9.22
C ASP A 35 23.04 11.17 10.52
N SER A 36 21.74 11.43 10.40
CA SER A 36 20.82 11.55 11.54
C SER A 36 19.60 10.61 11.49
N LEU A 37 19.52 9.72 10.47
CA LEU A 37 18.33 8.90 10.26
C LEU A 37 18.69 7.43 10.17
N ASN A 38 18.20 6.65 11.13
CA ASN A 38 18.35 5.22 11.16
C ASN A 38 17.13 4.47 10.62
N LEU A 39 17.27 3.18 10.37
CA LEU A 39 16.21 2.33 9.82
C LEU A 39 14.98 2.29 10.74
N GLU A 40 15.18 2.24 12.05
CA GLU A 40 14.10 2.21 13.04
C GLU A 40 13.25 3.49 12.97
N ALA A 41 13.89 4.65 12.82
CA ALA A 41 13.18 5.91 12.64
C ALA A 41 12.36 5.94 11.35
N VAL A 42 12.85 5.33 10.27
CA VAL A 42 12.09 5.16 9.02
C VAL A 42 10.88 4.27 9.23
N ILE A 43 11.05 3.13 9.87
CA ILE A 43 9.97 2.20 10.19
C ILE A 43 8.88 2.91 11.01
N ASN A 44 9.26 3.56 12.11
CA ASN A 44 8.33 4.27 12.99
C ASN A 44 7.62 5.43 12.28
N ARG A 45 8.29 6.06 11.33
CA ARG A 45 7.74 7.19 10.59
C ARG A 45 6.75 6.77 9.50
N TYR A 46 7.00 5.67 8.80
CA TYR A 46 6.27 5.32 7.57
C TYR A 46 5.45 4.03 7.67
N LEU A 47 5.82 3.07 8.50
CA LEU A 47 5.12 1.79 8.57
C LEU A 47 4.20 1.67 9.78
N PHE A 48 4.76 1.58 10.97
CA PHE A 48 3.98 1.34 12.19
C PHE A 48 4.60 2.00 13.40
N LYS A 49 3.77 2.18 14.43
CA LYS A 49 4.23 2.53 15.77
C LYS A 49 4.06 1.33 16.67
N THR A 50 5.08 1.02 17.45
CA THR A 50 5.00 0.02 18.51
C THR A 50 4.49 0.68 19.78
N LYS A 51 3.44 0.14 20.39
CA LYS A 51 2.98 0.62 21.71
C LYS A 51 3.86 0.01 22.80
N PRO A 52 4.33 0.78 23.79
CA PRO A 52 5.23 0.31 24.84
C PRO A 52 4.56 -0.54 25.94
N THR A 53 3.32 -0.98 25.77
CA THR A 53 2.59 -1.80 26.74
C THR A 53 2.71 -3.27 26.38
N GLY A 54 3.30 -4.08 27.24
CA GLY A 54 3.45 -5.56 27.38
C GLY A 54 3.13 -6.50 26.24
N ASP A 55 2.12 -6.25 25.48
CA ASP A 55 1.84 -6.88 24.19
C ASP A 55 2.36 -5.93 23.10
N GLN A 56 3.31 -6.40 22.31
CA GLN A 56 3.93 -5.63 21.23
C GLN A 56 2.95 -5.43 20.06
N TYR A 57 1.89 -4.69 20.30
CA TYR A 57 0.94 -4.34 19.22
C TYR A 57 1.56 -3.28 18.30
N ARG A 58 1.75 -3.67 17.03
CA ARG A 58 2.11 -2.76 15.97
C ARG A 58 0.86 -2.07 15.45
N THR A 59 0.86 -0.75 15.45
CA THR A 59 -0.20 0.03 14.81
C THR A 59 0.30 0.50 13.45
N TYR A 60 -0.12 -0.15 12.40
CA TYR A 60 0.26 0.21 11.03
C TYR A 60 -0.38 1.54 10.63
N LYS A 61 0.38 2.34 9.89
CA LYS A 61 -0.10 3.60 9.32
C LYS A 61 -0.89 3.41 8.04
N PHE A 62 -0.74 2.25 7.44
CA PHE A 62 -1.47 1.82 6.27
C PHE A 62 -1.93 0.37 6.47
N GLY A 63 -3.11 0.08 5.99
CA GLY A 63 -3.64 -1.29 6.01
C GLY A 63 -4.99 -1.33 5.32
N TYR A 64 -5.45 -2.53 5.10
CA TYR A 64 -6.82 -2.78 4.69
C TYR A 64 -7.71 -2.90 5.94
N THR A 65 -8.99 -2.71 5.77
CA THR A 65 -10.00 -3.03 6.81
C THR A 65 -10.11 -4.55 6.97
N VAL A 66 -10.54 -5.01 8.13
CA VAL A 66 -10.58 -6.45 8.49
C VAL A 66 -11.46 -7.27 7.54
N ASP A 67 -12.47 -6.65 6.97
CA ASP A 67 -13.39 -7.21 5.98
C ASP A 67 -12.79 -7.31 4.56
N ASN A 68 -11.62 -6.71 4.33
CA ASN A 68 -10.96 -6.80 3.03
C ASN A 68 -10.29 -8.18 2.86
N PRO A 69 -10.54 -8.92 1.77
CA PRO A 69 -9.97 -10.25 1.55
C PRO A 69 -8.43 -10.29 1.54
N SER A 70 -7.78 -9.16 1.26
CA SER A 70 -6.31 -9.05 1.24
C SER A 70 -5.71 -8.61 2.58
N TYR A 71 -6.52 -8.40 3.63
CA TYR A 71 -6.07 -7.91 4.94
C TYR A 71 -5.01 -8.83 5.57
N GLU A 72 -5.31 -10.12 5.69
CA GLU A 72 -4.40 -11.10 6.29
C GLU A 72 -3.13 -11.27 5.45
N TYR A 73 -3.27 -11.28 4.13
CA TYR A 73 -2.12 -11.37 3.23
C TYR A 73 -1.18 -10.16 3.40
N LEU A 74 -1.72 -8.96 3.48
CA LEU A 74 -0.93 -7.74 3.67
C LEU A 74 -0.13 -7.82 4.97
N ARG A 75 -0.75 -8.24 6.07
CA ARG A 75 -0.10 -8.32 7.39
C ARG A 75 0.99 -9.39 7.44
N HIS A 76 0.67 -10.61 7.04
CA HIS A 76 1.56 -11.75 7.25
C HIS A 76 2.57 -11.95 6.12
N LYS A 77 2.21 -11.65 4.86
CA LYS A 77 3.11 -11.89 3.71
C LYS A 77 3.84 -10.63 3.26
N ILE A 78 3.25 -9.46 3.43
CA ILE A 78 3.87 -8.21 2.99
C ILE A 78 4.58 -7.50 4.14
N PHE A 79 3.96 -7.41 5.32
CA PHE A 79 4.56 -6.79 6.51
C PHE A 79 5.38 -7.77 7.35
N ASN A 80 5.39 -9.06 7.03
CA ASN A 80 6.10 -10.10 7.77
C ASN A 80 5.72 -10.14 9.26
N GLU A 81 4.43 -10.01 9.59
CA GLU A 81 3.96 -10.26 10.95
C GLU A 81 4.02 -11.75 11.27
N ASP A 82 4.35 -12.06 12.53
CA ASP A 82 4.32 -13.43 13.03
C ASP A 82 2.91 -14.01 12.97
N GLY A 83 2.83 -15.29 12.72
CA GLY A 83 1.59 -16.01 12.48
C GLY A 83 1.55 -16.52 11.03
N SER A 84 1.11 -17.76 10.86
CA SER A 84 1.01 -18.38 9.54
C SER A 84 -0.40 -18.89 9.32
N PRO A 85 -1.41 -18.01 9.15
CA PRO A 85 -2.67 -18.48 8.64
C PRO A 85 -2.45 -19.03 7.22
N SER A 86 -3.19 -20.09 6.87
CA SER A 86 -3.27 -20.55 5.50
C SER A 86 -3.98 -19.47 4.68
N ILE A 87 -3.19 -18.57 4.07
CA ILE A 87 -3.73 -17.45 3.32
C ILE A 87 -3.74 -17.83 1.85
N GLU A 88 -4.90 -17.82 1.26
CA GLU A 88 -5.08 -18.08 -0.15
C GLU A 88 -4.52 -16.92 -0.99
N GLU A 89 -3.70 -17.25 -1.98
CA GLU A 89 -3.18 -16.25 -2.91
C GLU A 89 -4.22 -15.96 -3.98
N THR A 90 -4.58 -14.70 -4.10
CA THR A 90 -5.44 -14.17 -5.15
C THR A 90 -4.60 -13.41 -6.19
N PHE A 91 -5.19 -13.09 -7.33
CA PHE A 91 -4.55 -12.24 -8.33
C PHE A 91 -4.10 -10.88 -7.76
N TYR A 92 -4.90 -10.29 -6.87
CA TYR A 92 -4.59 -9.00 -6.23
C TYR A 92 -3.42 -9.12 -5.25
N THR A 93 -3.39 -10.18 -4.45
CA THR A 93 -2.30 -10.41 -3.49
C THR A 93 -0.98 -10.75 -4.17
N LEU A 94 -1.04 -11.47 -5.30
CA LEU A 94 0.12 -11.72 -6.16
C LEU A 94 0.71 -10.41 -6.70
N ASN A 95 -0.13 -9.45 -7.10
CA ASN A 95 0.34 -8.14 -7.56
C ASN A 95 1.07 -7.37 -6.46
N LEU A 96 0.61 -7.43 -5.20
CA LEU A 96 1.30 -6.80 -4.07
C LEU A 96 2.69 -7.42 -3.85
N ARG A 97 2.78 -8.74 -3.87
CA ARG A 97 4.04 -9.47 -3.74
C ARG A 97 5.00 -9.14 -4.88
N ASN A 98 4.52 -9.21 -6.11
CA ASN A 98 5.34 -8.94 -7.29
C ASN A 98 5.83 -7.50 -7.33
N ALA A 99 5.01 -6.53 -6.92
CA ALA A 99 5.42 -5.15 -6.80
C ALA A 99 6.53 -4.98 -5.75
N LYS A 100 6.41 -5.62 -4.58
CA LYS A 100 7.44 -5.59 -3.53
C LYS A 100 8.76 -6.19 -4.03
N LEU A 101 8.71 -7.35 -4.68
CA LEU A 101 9.88 -8.00 -5.26
C LEU A 101 10.53 -7.16 -6.36
N TYR A 102 9.74 -6.58 -7.24
CA TYR A 102 10.26 -5.69 -8.29
C TYR A 102 11.05 -4.52 -7.70
N PHE A 103 10.48 -3.80 -6.73
CA PHE A 103 11.21 -2.71 -6.10
C PHE A 103 12.44 -3.16 -5.33
N TYR A 104 12.38 -4.33 -4.72
CA TYR A 104 13.54 -4.91 -4.02
C TYR A 104 14.70 -5.18 -5.01
N GLU A 105 14.45 -5.79 -6.16
CA GLU A 105 15.49 -6.03 -7.16
C GLU A 105 16.02 -4.73 -7.78
N GLN A 106 15.17 -3.72 -8.01
CA GLN A 106 15.61 -2.40 -8.45
C GLN A 106 16.53 -1.70 -7.43
N LEU A 107 16.26 -1.85 -6.14
CA LEU A 107 17.13 -1.32 -5.09
C LEU A 107 18.46 -2.06 -5.02
N LYS A 108 18.45 -3.36 -5.26
CA LYS A 108 19.66 -4.18 -5.31
C LYS A 108 20.58 -3.79 -6.49
N GLU A 109 20.02 -3.59 -7.66
CA GLU A 109 20.73 -3.08 -8.84
C GLU A 109 21.33 -1.69 -8.56
N LEU A 110 20.52 -0.77 -8.05
CA LEU A 110 20.97 0.56 -7.69
C LEU A 110 22.10 0.54 -6.65
N TYR A 111 22.00 -0.34 -5.66
CA TYR A 111 23.04 -0.49 -4.64
C TYR A 111 24.34 -1.03 -5.24
N SER A 112 24.27 -1.95 -6.19
CA SER A 112 25.46 -2.48 -6.88
C SER A 112 26.18 -1.41 -7.69
N GLU A 113 25.44 -0.43 -8.26
CA GLU A 113 25.99 0.65 -9.07
C GLU A 113 26.50 1.85 -8.23
N SER A 114 25.73 2.24 -7.23
CA SER A 114 25.91 3.51 -6.51
C SER A 114 26.09 3.36 -5.00
N GLY A 115 26.05 2.14 -4.47
CA GLY A 115 26.21 1.86 -3.06
C GLY A 115 25.15 2.56 -2.18
N MET A 116 25.56 2.92 -0.97
CA MET A 116 24.68 3.58 0.01
C MET A 116 24.22 4.97 -0.48
N ILE A 117 25.03 5.66 -1.29
CA ILE A 117 24.70 6.99 -1.83
C ILE A 117 23.44 6.90 -2.70
N GLY A 118 23.35 5.88 -3.55
CA GLY A 118 22.14 5.63 -4.37
C GLY A 118 20.90 5.42 -3.54
N LEU A 119 21.00 4.61 -2.48
CA LEU A 119 19.88 4.38 -1.55
C LEU A 119 19.44 5.66 -0.83
N GLN A 120 20.40 6.48 -0.38
CA GLN A 120 20.11 7.77 0.24
C GLN A 120 19.38 8.73 -0.72
N GLU A 121 19.79 8.78 -1.97
CA GLU A 121 19.14 9.61 -3.00
C GLU A 121 17.70 9.14 -3.28
N VAL A 122 17.47 7.82 -3.40
CA VAL A 122 16.12 7.28 -3.56
C VAL A 122 15.27 7.63 -2.35
N TYR A 123 15.76 7.44 -1.14
CA TYR A 123 15.06 7.82 0.08
C TYR A 123 14.69 9.31 0.10
N LYS A 124 15.63 10.20 -0.25
CA LYS A 124 15.35 11.64 -0.36
C LYS A 124 14.29 11.96 -1.41
N LYS A 125 14.33 11.30 -2.56
CA LYS A 125 13.31 11.47 -3.60
C LYS A 125 11.93 11.06 -3.08
N PHE A 126 11.81 9.88 -2.49
CA PHE A 126 10.54 9.39 -1.93
C PHE A 126 9.97 10.30 -0.84
N THR A 127 10.81 10.81 0.04
CA THR A 127 10.34 11.50 1.24
C THR A 127 10.23 13.02 1.09
N LYS A 128 10.91 13.61 0.11
CA LYS A 128 10.99 15.07 -0.03
C LYS A 128 10.58 15.62 -1.40
N LYS A 129 10.61 14.78 -2.45
CA LYS A 129 10.39 15.27 -3.83
C LYS A 129 9.09 14.80 -4.46
N PHE A 130 8.38 13.86 -3.84
CA PHE A 130 7.03 13.50 -4.28
C PHE A 130 6.05 14.59 -3.89
N LEU A 131 5.31 15.07 -4.87
CA LEU A 131 4.22 16.01 -4.69
C LEU A 131 2.91 15.23 -4.83
N PHE A 132 2.04 15.36 -3.84
CA PHE A 132 0.70 14.78 -3.86
C PHE A 132 -0.31 15.88 -4.05
N ASN A 133 -1.25 15.66 -4.96
CA ASN A 133 -2.42 16.49 -5.09
C ASN A 133 -3.59 15.75 -4.43
N GLU A 134 -4.08 16.29 -3.31
CA GLU A 134 -5.25 15.78 -2.62
C GLU A 134 -6.48 16.45 -3.20
N TYR A 135 -7.38 15.67 -3.77
CA TYR A 135 -8.66 16.14 -4.28
C TYR A 135 -9.79 15.42 -3.56
N VAL A 136 -10.54 16.16 -2.76
CA VAL A 136 -11.70 15.63 -2.02
C VAL A 136 -12.95 15.78 -2.88
N ILE A 137 -13.51 14.66 -3.30
CA ILE A 137 -14.75 14.61 -4.07
C ILE A 137 -15.90 14.47 -3.07
N LYS A 138 -16.81 15.42 -3.08
CA LYS A 138 -17.94 15.47 -2.13
C LYS A 138 -19.23 14.86 -2.69
N ASP A 139 -19.36 14.85 -4.00
CA ASP A 139 -20.55 14.35 -4.69
C ASP A 139 -20.31 12.90 -5.17
N GLU A 140 -21.26 12.00 -4.93
CA GLU A 140 -21.16 10.60 -5.38
C GLU A 140 -21.10 10.50 -6.92
N PHE A 141 -21.77 11.40 -7.64
CA PHE A 141 -21.68 11.44 -9.10
C PHE A 141 -20.27 11.76 -9.59
N ASP A 142 -19.65 12.77 -8.97
CA ASP A 142 -18.28 13.18 -9.32
C ASP A 142 -17.25 12.09 -9.02
N VAL A 143 -17.52 11.22 -8.03
CA VAL A 143 -16.65 10.07 -7.72
C VAL A 143 -16.54 9.13 -8.91
N PHE A 144 -17.67 8.78 -9.56
CA PHE A 144 -17.66 7.89 -10.72
C PHE A 144 -16.97 8.49 -11.92
N VAL A 145 -17.28 9.75 -12.22
CA VAL A 145 -16.66 10.48 -13.33
C VAL A 145 -15.14 10.62 -13.11
N ALA A 146 -14.74 10.98 -11.91
CA ALA A 146 -13.32 11.09 -11.53
C ALA A 146 -12.62 9.73 -11.62
N PHE A 147 -13.24 8.66 -11.15
CA PHE A 147 -12.69 7.31 -11.19
C PHE A 147 -12.48 6.83 -12.62
N GLU A 148 -13.48 6.94 -13.49
CA GLU A 148 -13.36 6.60 -14.91
C GLU A 148 -12.29 7.43 -15.61
N THR A 149 -12.26 8.74 -15.36
CA THR A 149 -11.31 9.66 -15.99
C THR A 149 -9.87 9.42 -15.54
N MET A 150 -9.65 9.18 -14.25
CA MET A 150 -8.32 8.92 -13.70
C MET A 150 -7.76 7.56 -14.13
N ASN A 151 -8.57 6.52 -14.14
CA ASN A 151 -8.15 5.19 -14.54
C ASN A 151 -7.85 5.07 -16.03
N ASN A 152 -8.51 5.87 -16.89
CA ASN A 152 -8.19 5.92 -18.32
C ASN A 152 -6.82 6.49 -18.65
N ARG A 153 -6.13 7.13 -17.69
CA ARG A 153 -4.75 7.64 -17.87
C ARG A 153 -3.66 6.61 -17.59
N GLY A 154 -4.03 5.47 -16.97
CA GLY A 154 -3.12 4.36 -16.64
C GLY A 154 -3.51 3.07 -17.32
N LYS A 155 -3.53 1.96 -16.56
CA LYS A 155 -4.10 0.70 -17.03
C LYS A 155 -5.59 0.86 -17.20
N ARG A 156 -6.07 0.67 -18.44
CA ARG A 156 -7.50 0.73 -18.72
C ARG A 156 -8.25 -0.32 -17.90
N LEU A 157 -9.40 0.06 -17.40
CA LEU A 157 -10.33 -0.87 -16.78
C LEU A 157 -10.78 -1.91 -17.80
N SER A 158 -10.99 -3.13 -17.37
CA SER A 158 -11.67 -4.15 -18.18
C SER A 158 -13.12 -3.79 -18.39
N ASP A 159 -13.74 -4.33 -19.44
CA ASP A 159 -15.15 -4.11 -19.72
C ASP A 159 -16.05 -4.53 -18.55
N LEU A 160 -15.65 -5.58 -17.82
CA LEU A 160 -16.34 -6.05 -16.62
C LEU A 160 -16.26 -5.03 -15.47
N GLU A 161 -15.10 -4.45 -15.23
CA GLU A 161 -14.91 -3.40 -14.22
C GLU A 161 -15.70 -2.13 -14.58
N LEU A 162 -15.71 -1.75 -15.86
CA LEU A 162 -16.52 -0.64 -16.35
C LEU A 162 -18.02 -0.90 -16.16
N LEU A 163 -18.47 -2.11 -16.50
CA LEU A 163 -19.86 -2.51 -16.31
C LEU A 163 -20.26 -2.50 -14.83
N LYS A 164 -19.45 -3.11 -13.98
CA LYS A 164 -19.64 -3.10 -12.52
C LYS A 164 -19.78 -1.67 -11.98
N ASN A 165 -18.84 -0.80 -12.31
CA ASN A 165 -18.88 0.59 -11.88
C ASN A 165 -20.13 1.32 -12.38
N ARG A 166 -20.53 1.06 -13.63
CA ARG A 166 -21.74 1.65 -14.21
C ARG A 166 -23.00 1.19 -13.49
N LEU A 167 -23.09 -0.09 -13.14
CA LEU A 167 -24.21 -0.63 -12.37
C LEU A 167 -24.27 -0.02 -10.98
N ILE A 168 -23.14 0.07 -10.27
CA ILE A 168 -23.05 0.73 -8.97
C ILE A 168 -23.51 2.20 -9.08
N TYR A 169 -23.03 2.93 -10.10
CA TYR A 169 -23.45 4.31 -10.35
C TYR A 169 -24.97 4.42 -10.56
N LEU A 170 -25.56 3.52 -11.34
CA LEU A 170 -27.01 3.53 -11.57
C LEU A 170 -27.80 3.40 -10.28
N THR A 171 -27.28 2.68 -9.27
CA THR A 171 -27.94 2.59 -7.95
C THR A 171 -27.95 3.93 -7.20
N THR A 172 -27.06 4.87 -7.53
CA THR A 172 -27.01 6.20 -6.89
C THR A 172 -28.01 7.19 -7.51
N LEU A 173 -28.48 6.92 -8.74
CA LEU A 173 -29.44 7.79 -9.42
C LEU A 173 -30.88 7.69 -8.90
N TYR A 174 -31.18 6.64 -8.12
CA TYR A 174 -32.51 6.47 -7.55
C TYR A 174 -32.60 7.19 -6.21
N ASN A 175 -33.65 7.99 -6.05
CA ASN A 175 -33.94 8.64 -4.77
C ASN A 175 -34.34 7.61 -3.70
N ASP A 176 -34.14 7.96 -2.43
CA ASP A 176 -34.46 7.09 -1.29
C ASP A 176 -35.95 6.69 -1.20
N ASP A 177 -36.83 7.44 -1.87
CA ASP A 177 -38.26 7.10 -2.02
C ASP A 177 -38.50 5.85 -2.89
N LYS A 178 -37.54 5.43 -3.71
CA LYS A 178 -37.67 4.31 -4.64
C LYS A 178 -36.85 3.08 -4.25
N ILE A 179 -35.72 3.29 -3.58
CA ILE A 179 -34.84 2.22 -3.11
C ILE A 179 -34.30 2.66 -1.76
N ASP A 180 -34.61 1.89 -0.70
CA ASP A 180 -34.09 2.21 0.62
C ASP A 180 -32.56 1.91 0.74
N ALA A 181 -31.97 2.38 1.83
CA ALA A 181 -30.52 2.23 2.04
C ALA A 181 -30.09 0.76 2.16
N ALA A 182 -30.93 -0.14 2.69
CA ALA A 182 -30.64 -1.55 2.85
C ALA A 182 -30.72 -2.28 1.51
N GLU A 183 -31.75 -2.00 0.71
CA GLU A 183 -31.91 -2.52 -0.66
C GLU A 183 -30.74 -2.04 -1.56
N ARG A 184 -30.36 -0.76 -1.46
CA ARG A 184 -29.22 -0.20 -2.19
C ARG A 184 -27.92 -0.92 -1.84
N LYS A 185 -27.71 -1.18 -0.56
CA LYS A 185 -26.56 -1.95 -0.09
C LYS A 185 -26.58 -3.38 -0.62
N SER A 186 -27.70 -4.07 -0.52
CA SER A 186 -27.88 -5.43 -1.03
C SER A 186 -27.61 -5.52 -2.54
N LEU A 187 -28.09 -4.56 -3.31
CA LEU A 187 -27.80 -4.48 -4.75
C LEU A 187 -26.30 -4.28 -5.04
N ARG A 188 -25.64 -3.41 -4.29
CA ARG A 188 -24.20 -3.17 -4.45
C ARG A 188 -23.36 -4.41 -4.09
N ASP A 189 -23.76 -5.14 -3.05
CA ASP A 189 -23.10 -6.36 -2.61
C ASP A 189 -23.31 -7.55 -3.57
N SER A 190 -24.35 -7.48 -4.43
CA SER A 190 -24.67 -8.51 -5.44
C SER A 190 -24.00 -8.26 -6.80
N ILE A 191 -23.43 -7.08 -7.04
CA ILE A 191 -22.70 -6.67 -8.25
C ILE A 191 -21.18 -6.94 -8.08
#